data_539e7716efbb8ea6e180a8433c816a70
#
_entry.id   539e7716efbb8ea6e180a8433c816a70
#
_cell.length_a   1.000
_cell.length_b   1.000
_cell.length_c   1.000
_cell.angle_alpha   90.00
_cell.angle_beta   90.00
_cell.angle_gamma   90.00
#
_symmetry.space_group_name_H-M   'P 1'
#
loop_
_entity.id
_entity.type
_entity.pdbx_description
1 polymer ?
#
loop_
_entity_poly.entity_id
_entity_poly.type
_entity_poly.pdbx_seq_one_letter_code
_entity_poly.pdbx_strand_id
1 'polypeptide(L)'
;MELELLQKAIEENYNALSEVSYAAYSLDPVSEERLVEIAKEVNKQLGYELYDKLDKESLIADFSTTAREMYKYTLEKSKFLNDRLEKALVEHCDDILVDVVKAHENFDSMETYELYTLAFEVNEKLGYRLFRDIYSYSLRRDFERVAKAVETYKKEGKITKFIK
;
A
#
# COMPACT_ATOMS: atom_id res chain seq x y z
N MET A 1 18.83 0.63 13.77
CA MET A 1 17.78 1.19 12.84
C MET A 1 16.89 2.16 13.60
N GLU A 2 16.73 3.35 13.08
CA GLU A 2 15.85 4.37 13.67
C GLU A 2 14.42 4.23 13.18
N LEU A 3 13.46 4.25 14.09
CA LEU A 3 12.04 4.04 13.78
C LEU A 3 11.47 5.16 12.86
N GLU A 4 11.91 6.39 13.05
CA GLU A 4 11.48 7.53 12.21
C GLU A 4 11.94 7.36 10.76
N LEU A 5 13.18 6.88 10.55
CA LEU A 5 13.69 6.56 9.21
C LEU A 5 12.91 5.40 8.57
N LEU A 6 12.55 4.40 9.37
CA LEU A 6 11.74 3.29 8.89
C LEU A 6 10.34 3.76 8.46
N GLN A 7 9.69 4.60 9.25
CA GLN A 7 8.38 5.15 8.89
C GLN A 7 8.45 5.94 7.59
N LYS A 8 9.47 6.78 7.43
CA LYS A 8 9.73 7.51 6.18
C LYS A 8 9.93 6.55 5.00
N ALA A 9 10.73 5.50 5.17
CA ALA A 9 10.97 4.51 4.11
C ALA A 9 9.68 3.79 3.70
N ILE A 10 8.83 3.44 4.67
CA ILE A 10 7.54 2.78 4.40
C ILE A 10 6.59 3.72 3.63
N GLU A 11 6.52 4.98 4.01
CA GLU A 11 5.64 5.95 3.35
C GLU A 11 6.10 6.34 1.95
N GLU A 12 7.40 6.54 1.76
CA GLU A 12 7.95 7.06 0.51
C GLU A 12 8.43 5.97 -0.47
N ASN A 13 8.88 4.82 0.04
CA ASN A 13 9.56 3.78 -0.74
C ASN A 13 9.15 2.35 -0.32
N TYR A 14 7.89 2.10 -0.14
CA TYR A 14 7.39 0.80 0.33
C TYR A 14 7.96 -0.39 -0.46
N ASN A 15 8.06 -0.26 -1.79
CA ASN A 15 8.54 -1.33 -2.65
C ASN A 15 10.01 -1.70 -2.41
N ALA A 16 10.85 -0.73 -2.01
CA ALA A 16 12.24 -1.00 -1.68
C ALA A 16 12.39 -1.97 -0.49
N LEU A 17 11.38 -2.05 0.36
CA LEU A 17 11.36 -2.90 1.56
C LEU A 17 10.75 -4.29 1.31
N SER A 18 10.30 -4.59 0.11
CA SER A 18 9.59 -5.86 -0.19
C SER A 18 10.46 -7.08 0.09
N GLU A 19 11.72 -7.06 -0.32
CA GLU A 19 12.64 -8.18 -0.07
C GLU A 19 12.96 -8.37 1.41
N VAL A 20 12.98 -7.30 2.18
CA VAL A 20 13.12 -7.36 3.64
C VAL A 20 11.97 -8.11 4.26
N SER A 21 10.74 -7.80 3.84
CA SER A 21 9.53 -8.48 4.31
C SER A 21 9.56 -9.98 3.94
N TYR A 22 9.93 -10.32 2.71
CA TYR A 22 10.07 -11.71 2.30
C TYR A 22 11.12 -12.45 3.11
N ALA A 23 12.28 -11.85 3.34
CA ALA A 23 13.33 -12.46 4.16
C ALA A 23 12.88 -12.67 5.61
N ALA A 24 12.15 -11.71 6.18
CA ALA A 24 11.65 -11.80 7.57
C ALA A 24 10.61 -12.91 7.77
N TYR A 25 9.80 -13.19 6.75
CA TYR A 25 8.76 -14.22 6.79
C TYR A 25 9.16 -15.53 6.11
N SER A 26 10.41 -15.66 5.67
CA SER A 26 10.89 -16.90 5.04
C SER A 26 10.85 -18.07 6.01
N LEU A 27 10.30 -19.20 5.58
CA LEU A 27 10.32 -20.45 6.33
C LEU A 27 11.73 -21.09 6.35
N ASP A 28 12.53 -20.79 5.32
CA ASP A 28 13.91 -21.26 5.22
C ASP A 28 14.86 -20.20 5.78
N PRO A 29 15.89 -20.60 6.54
CA PRO A 29 16.89 -19.66 7.05
C PRO A 29 17.58 -18.90 5.91
N VAL A 30 17.61 -17.58 6.02
CA VAL A 30 18.34 -16.71 5.09
C VAL A 30 19.79 -16.58 5.56
N SER A 31 20.75 -16.74 4.66
CA SER A 31 22.16 -16.63 5.01
C SER A 31 22.53 -15.21 5.43
N GLU A 32 23.55 -15.06 6.27
CA GLU A 32 24.03 -13.74 6.70
C GLU A 32 24.45 -12.89 5.50
N GLU A 33 25.14 -13.46 4.52
CA GLU A 33 25.57 -12.79 3.29
C GLU A 33 24.35 -12.21 2.55
N ARG A 34 23.26 -12.97 2.46
CA ARG A 34 22.05 -12.53 1.78
C ARG A 34 21.34 -11.42 2.54
N LEU A 35 21.29 -11.51 3.87
CA LEU A 35 20.71 -10.43 4.71
C LEU A 35 21.49 -9.12 4.51
N VAL A 36 22.82 -9.20 4.48
CA VAL A 36 23.69 -8.04 4.25
C VAL A 36 23.46 -7.44 2.86
N GLU A 37 23.36 -8.29 1.82
CA GLU A 37 23.07 -7.84 0.46
C GLU A 37 21.76 -7.07 0.38
N ILE A 38 20.69 -7.63 0.96
CA ILE A 38 19.37 -6.98 1.00
C ILE A 38 19.45 -5.63 1.71
N ALA A 39 20.07 -5.60 2.88
CA ALA A 39 20.22 -4.36 3.65
C ALA A 39 20.97 -3.27 2.88
N LYS A 40 22.07 -3.62 2.24
CA LYS A 40 22.86 -2.69 1.42
C LYS A 40 22.10 -2.19 0.21
N GLU A 41 21.38 -3.06 -0.47
CA GLU A 41 20.57 -2.68 -1.63
C GLU A 41 19.43 -1.73 -1.21
N VAL A 42 18.75 -2.02 -0.11
CA VAL A 42 17.71 -1.13 0.43
C VAL A 42 18.29 0.24 0.77
N ASN A 43 19.39 0.30 1.53
CA ASN A 43 20.05 1.56 1.86
C ASN A 43 20.40 2.36 0.59
N LYS A 44 20.91 1.68 -0.43
CA LYS A 44 21.22 2.29 -1.73
C LYS A 44 19.98 2.87 -2.42
N GLN A 45 18.90 2.10 -2.47
CA GLN A 45 17.64 2.55 -3.10
C GLN A 45 17.01 3.72 -2.35
N LEU A 46 17.10 3.72 -1.02
CA LEU A 46 16.59 4.82 -0.19
C LEU A 46 17.43 6.09 -0.27
N GLY A 47 18.74 5.96 -0.53
CA GLY A 47 19.68 7.07 -0.50
C GLY A 47 20.14 7.45 0.92
N TYR A 48 19.86 6.63 1.92
CA TYR A 48 20.30 6.77 3.31
C TYR A 48 20.42 5.43 4.00
N GLU A 49 21.15 5.37 5.12
CA GLU A 49 21.35 4.15 5.88
C GLU A 49 20.19 3.88 6.84
N LEU A 50 19.22 3.09 6.38
CA LEU A 50 18.16 2.57 7.24
C LEU A 50 18.70 1.45 8.15
N TYR A 51 19.49 0.55 7.58
CA TYR A 51 20.15 -0.55 8.30
C TYR A 51 21.60 -0.19 8.54
N ASP A 52 21.89 0.32 9.72
CA ASP A 52 23.22 0.81 10.15
C ASP A 52 24.14 -0.30 10.70
N LYS A 53 23.55 -1.36 11.22
CA LYS A 53 24.26 -2.54 11.73
C LYS A 53 24.05 -3.73 10.81
N LEU A 54 25.13 -4.24 10.22
CA LEU A 54 25.07 -5.29 9.20
C LEU A 54 25.43 -6.67 9.74
N ASP A 55 25.45 -6.87 11.05
CA ASP A 55 25.60 -8.21 11.62
C ASP A 55 24.27 -8.99 11.57
N LYS A 56 24.38 -10.31 11.53
CA LYS A 56 23.22 -11.20 11.37
C LYS A 56 22.13 -10.99 12.43
N GLU A 57 22.52 -10.87 13.69
CA GLU A 57 21.56 -10.71 14.80
C GLU A 57 20.78 -9.41 14.68
N SER A 58 21.47 -8.31 14.43
CA SER A 58 20.84 -6.98 14.23
C SER A 58 19.92 -6.98 13.02
N LEU A 59 20.34 -7.57 11.89
CA LEU A 59 19.54 -7.61 10.67
C LEU A 59 18.28 -8.46 10.83
N ILE A 60 18.35 -9.60 11.51
CA ILE A 60 17.15 -10.42 11.78
C ILE A 60 16.15 -9.61 12.61
N ALA A 61 16.59 -8.94 13.65
CA ALA A 61 15.74 -8.10 14.50
C ALA A 61 15.14 -6.92 13.71
N ASP A 62 15.97 -6.22 12.95
CA ASP A 62 15.54 -5.05 12.17
C ASP A 62 14.59 -5.43 11.03
N PHE A 63 14.86 -6.54 10.33
CA PHE A 63 13.98 -7.04 9.27
C PHE A 63 12.61 -7.47 9.82
N SER A 64 12.59 -8.11 10.97
CA SER A 64 11.33 -8.49 11.64
C SER A 64 10.53 -7.25 12.04
N THR A 65 11.20 -6.22 12.55
CA THR A 65 10.57 -4.95 12.89
C THR A 65 10.02 -4.26 11.64
N THR A 66 10.80 -4.21 10.57
CA THR A 66 10.38 -3.64 9.27
C THR A 66 9.13 -4.33 8.75
N ALA A 67 9.11 -5.66 8.71
CA ALA A 67 7.98 -6.44 8.22
C ALA A 67 6.71 -6.18 9.04
N ARG A 68 6.83 -6.08 10.35
CA ARG A 68 5.72 -5.78 11.27
C ARG A 68 5.17 -4.37 11.03
N GLU A 69 6.03 -3.37 10.90
CA GLU A 69 5.60 -1.99 10.65
C GLU A 69 4.98 -1.83 9.25
N MET A 70 5.50 -2.52 8.23
CA MET A 70 4.87 -2.59 6.92
C MET A 70 3.46 -3.18 6.98
N TYR A 71 3.27 -4.24 7.76
CA TYR A 71 1.94 -4.85 7.95
C TYR A 71 0.96 -3.88 8.63
N LYS A 72 1.39 -3.20 9.70
CA LYS A 72 0.57 -2.17 10.36
C LYS A 72 0.18 -1.05 9.40
N TYR A 73 1.13 -0.56 8.62
CA TYR A 73 0.88 0.47 7.60
C TYR A 73 -0.19 0.03 6.60
N THR A 74 -0.11 -1.21 6.13
CA THR A 74 -1.10 -1.79 5.22
C THR A 74 -2.49 -1.85 5.85
N LEU A 75 -2.59 -2.26 7.12
CA LEU A 75 -3.87 -2.28 7.86
C LEU A 75 -4.44 -0.87 8.04
N GLU A 76 -3.63 0.10 8.44
CA GLU A 76 -4.06 1.49 8.62
C GLU A 76 -4.53 2.10 7.30
N LYS A 77 -3.84 1.82 6.20
CA LYS A 77 -4.23 2.27 4.87
C LYS A 77 -5.57 1.69 4.43
N SER A 78 -5.80 0.40 4.69
CA SER A 78 -7.07 -0.27 4.41
C SER A 78 -8.21 0.30 5.27
N LYS A 79 -7.95 0.58 6.54
CA LYS A 79 -8.90 1.23 7.43
C LYS A 79 -9.25 2.65 6.95
N PHE A 80 -8.26 3.41 6.53
CA PHE A 80 -8.46 4.75 5.98
C PHE A 80 -9.44 4.72 4.79
N LEU A 81 -9.25 3.78 3.87
CA LEU A 81 -10.15 3.61 2.73
C LEU A 81 -11.56 3.25 3.17
N ASN A 82 -11.71 2.26 4.06
CA ASN A 82 -13.01 1.81 4.53
C ASN A 82 -13.81 2.93 5.24
N ASP A 83 -13.15 3.73 6.05
CA ASP A 83 -13.80 4.83 6.79
C ASP A 83 -14.37 5.91 5.85
N ARG A 84 -13.78 6.09 4.68
CA ARG A 84 -14.20 7.09 3.69
C ARG A 84 -15.08 6.53 2.59
N LEU A 85 -14.95 5.26 2.28
CA LEU A 85 -15.68 4.59 1.20
C LEU A 85 -17.18 4.60 1.44
N GLU A 86 -17.61 4.44 2.68
CA GLU A 86 -19.03 4.49 3.06
C GLU A 86 -19.67 5.80 2.60
N LYS A 87 -19.04 6.92 2.93
CA LYS A 87 -19.52 8.25 2.52
C LYS A 87 -19.54 8.40 1.00
N ALA A 88 -18.48 7.98 0.32
CA ALA A 88 -18.38 8.06 -1.12
C ALA A 88 -19.47 7.21 -1.82
N LEU A 89 -19.76 6.01 -1.32
CA LEU A 89 -20.82 5.15 -1.85
C LEU A 89 -22.20 5.79 -1.73
N VAL A 90 -22.53 6.29 -0.55
CA VAL A 90 -23.84 6.92 -0.31
C VAL A 90 -24.06 8.15 -1.19
N GLU A 91 -23.03 8.98 -1.34
CA GLU A 91 -23.15 10.27 -2.03
C GLU A 91 -22.85 10.21 -3.53
N HIS A 92 -21.98 9.30 -3.99
CA HIS A 92 -21.35 9.35 -5.31
C HIS A 92 -21.21 8.02 -6.04
N CYS A 93 -21.95 6.98 -5.69
CA CYS A 93 -21.80 5.67 -6.36
C CYS A 93 -22.21 5.70 -7.83
N ASP A 94 -23.11 6.60 -8.24
CA ASP A 94 -23.62 6.71 -9.61
C ASP A 94 -22.95 7.80 -10.44
N ASP A 95 -22.02 8.55 -9.87
CA ASP A 95 -21.30 9.62 -10.58
C ASP A 95 -19.78 9.47 -10.46
N ILE A 96 -19.16 9.96 -9.40
CA ILE A 96 -17.68 9.98 -9.26
C ILE A 96 -17.07 8.57 -9.24
N LEU A 97 -17.69 7.63 -8.54
CA LEU A 97 -17.16 6.26 -8.42
C LEU A 97 -17.35 5.41 -9.69
N VAL A 98 -18.17 5.84 -10.64
CA VAL A 98 -18.31 5.16 -11.93
C VAL A 98 -16.98 5.11 -12.68
N ASP A 99 -16.17 6.15 -12.59
CA ASP A 99 -14.86 6.20 -13.24
C ASP A 99 -13.89 5.17 -12.65
N VAL A 100 -13.98 4.91 -11.35
CA VAL A 100 -13.17 3.88 -10.67
C VAL A 100 -13.58 2.47 -11.15
N VAL A 101 -14.87 2.22 -11.30
CA VAL A 101 -15.39 0.95 -11.82
C VAL A 101 -14.91 0.71 -13.25
N LYS A 102 -14.99 1.73 -14.11
CA LYS A 102 -14.50 1.65 -15.49
C LYS A 102 -13.01 1.40 -15.55
N ALA A 103 -12.22 2.04 -14.71
CA ALA A 103 -10.78 1.81 -14.64
C ALA A 103 -10.47 0.37 -14.22
N HIS A 104 -11.19 -0.19 -13.27
CA HIS A 104 -11.03 -1.58 -12.83
C HIS A 104 -11.32 -2.56 -13.97
N GLU A 105 -12.34 -2.30 -14.79
CA GLU A 105 -12.68 -3.13 -15.95
C GLU A 105 -11.60 -3.08 -17.05
N ASN A 106 -10.78 -2.03 -17.07
CA ASN A 106 -9.76 -1.78 -18.10
C ASN A 106 -8.32 -1.80 -17.56
N PHE A 107 -8.07 -2.41 -16.41
CA PHE A 107 -6.75 -2.41 -15.78
C PHE A 107 -5.61 -2.87 -16.70
N ASP A 108 -5.83 -3.90 -17.51
CA ASP A 108 -4.81 -4.47 -18.39
C ASP A 108 -4.37 -3.51 -19.51
N SER A 109 -5.21 -2.56 -19.86
CA SER A 109 -4.92 -1.55 -20.89
C SER A 109 -4.52 -0.19 -20.33
N MET A 110 -4.53 -0.02 -19.00
CA MET A 110 -4.21 1.25 -18.36
C MET A 110 -2.74 1.31 -17.88
N GLU A 111 -2.09 2.42 -18.21
CA GLU A 111 -0.78 2.74 -17.68
C GLU A 111 -0.87 3.21 -16.22
N THR A 112 0.22 3.01 -15.47
CA THR A 112 0.26 3.37 -14.04
C THR A 112 -0.03 4.86 -13.82
N TYR A 113 0.48 5.75 -14.67
CA TYR A 113 0.24 7.19 -14.54
C TYR A 113 -1.24 7.56 -14.76
N GLU A 114 -1.97 6.82 -15.59
CA GLU A 114 -3.40 7.03 -15.80
C GLU A 114 -4.19 6.74 -14.53
N LEU A 115 -3.81 5.70 -13.80
CA LEU A 115 -4.39 5.40 -12.48
C LEU A 115 -4.09 6.47 -11.45
N TYR A 116 -2.85 7.00 -11.44
CA TYR A 116 -2.48 8.11 -10.55
C TYR A 116 -3.33 9.35 -10.83
N THR A 117 -3.46 9.71 -12.10
CA THR A 117 -4.26 10.86 -12.53
C THR A 117 -5.73 10.69 -12.12
N LEU A 118 -6.29 9.52 -12.36
CA LEU A 118 -7.69 9.23 -12.01
C LEU A 118 -7.91 9.25 -10.48
N ALA A 119 -7.01 8.67 -9.71
CA ALA A 119 -7.10 8.70 -8.25
C ALA A 119 -7.05 10.14 -7.71
N PHE A 120 -6.18 10.97 -8.25
CA PHE A 120 -6.11 12.40 -7.93
C PHE A 120 -7.43 13.12 -8.28
N GLU A 121 -7.96 12.91 -9.47
CA GLU A 121 -9.23 13.52 -9.91
C GLU A 121 -10.41 13.09 -9.03
N VAL A 122 -10.47 11.80 -8.66
CA VAL A 122 -11.52 11.29 -7.76
C VAL A 122 -11.44 12.00 -6.40
N ASN A 123 -10.26 12.09 -5.81
CA ASN A 123 -10.06 12.81 -4.56
C ASN A 123 -10.49 14.29 -4.68
N GLU A 124 -10.12 14.96 -5.76
CA GLU A 124 -10.48 16.37 -6.02
C GLU A 124 -12.02 16.53 -6.12
N LYS A 125 -12.69 15.68 -6.90
CA LYS A 125 -14.15 15.73 -7.08
C LYS A 125 -14.92 15.44 -5.79
N LEU A 126 -14.40 14.52 -4.96
CA LEU A 126 -15.01 14.21 -3.67
C LEU A 126 -14.81 15.35 -2.65
N GLY A 127 -13.75 16.13 -2.78
CA GLY A 127 -13.36 17.14 -1.78
C GLY A 127 -12.67 16.55 -0.55
N TYR A 128 -12.31 15.27 -0.58
CA TYR A 128 -11.53 14.58 0.44
C TYR A 128 -10.74 13.41 -0.18
N ARG A 129 -9.72 12.93 0.53
CA ARG A 129 -8.90 11.81 0.04
C ARG A 129 -9.60 10.48 0.27
N LEU A 130 -10.12 9.88 -0.78
CA LEU A 130 -10.52 8.46 -0.79
C LEU A 130 -9.29 7.58 -0.94
N PHE A 131 -8.42 7.91 -1.89
CA PHE A 131 -7.13 7.25 -2.09
C PHE A 131 -6.05 8.01 -1.32
N ARG A 132 -5.58 7.46 -0.20
CA ARG A 132 -4.63 8.11 0.68
C ARG A 132 -3.29 8.36 0.01
N ASP A 133 -2.78 7.35 -0.68
CA ASP A 133 -1.46 7.36 -1.31
C ASP A 133 -1.57 6.97 -2.78
N ILE A 134 -1.63 7.99 -3.62
CA ILE A 134 -1.84 7.85 -5.05
C ILE A 134 -0.69 7.13 -5.74
N TYR A 135 0.54 7.35 -5.26
CA TYR A 135 1.75 6.78 -5.87
C TYR A 135 2.13 5.39 -5.31
N SER A 136 1.25 4.79 -4.52
CA SER A 136 1.47 3.48 -3.94
C SER A 136 1.23 2.37 -4.96
N TYR A 137 2.06 1.32 -4.91
CA TYR A 137 1.84 0.11 -5.69
C TYR A 137 0.50 -0.58 -5.34
N SER A 138 -0.07 -0.30 -4.18
CA SER A 138 -1.36 -0.85 -3.76
C SER A 138 -2.58 -0.11 -4.37
N LEU A 139 -2.35 0.91 -5.20
CA LEU A 139 -3.44 1.69 -5.79
C LEU A 139 -4.40 0.82 -6.62
N ARG A 140 -3.89 -0.15 -7.39
CA ARG A 140 -4.72 -1.10 -8.15
C ARG A 140 -5.62 -1.92 -7.24
N ARG A 141 -5.11 -2.34 -6.10
CA ARG A 141 -5.89 -3.06 -5.09
C ARG A 141 -6.96 -2.18 -4.46
N ASP A 142 -6.64 -0.92 -4.20
CA ASP A 142 -7.61 0.04 -3.67
C ASP A 142 -8.73 0.30 -4.68
N PHE A 143 -8.41 0.44 -5.97
CA PHE A 143 -9.40 0.54 -7.04
C PHE A 143 -10.31 -0.69 -7.12
N GLU A 144 -9.73 -1.89 -7.03
CA GLU A 144 -10.49 -3.14 -7.01
C GLU A 144 -11.47 -3.18 -5.83
N ARG A 145 -11.03 -2.79 -4.65
CA ARG A 145 -11.87 -2.72 -3.45
C ARG A 145 -13.04 -1.74 -3.63
N VAL A 146 -12.77 -0.56 -4.15
CA VAL A 146 -13.79 0.45 -4.42
C VAL A 146 -14.78 -0.07 -5.47
N ALA A 147 -14.30 -0.64 -6.58
CA ALA A 147 -15.15 -1.17 -7.63
C ALA A 147 -16.08 -2.30 -7.13
N LYS A 148 -15.56 -3.22 -6.35
CA LYS A 148 -16.35 -4.30 -5.72
C LYS A 148 -17.37 -3.76 -4.73
N ALA A 149 -17.01 -2.74 -3.96
CA ALA A 149 -17.93 -2.09 -3.03
C ALA A 149 -19.08 -1.37 -3.75
N VAL A 150 -18.80 -0.70 -4.85
CA VAL A 150 -19.83 -0.06 -5.69
C VAL A 150 -20.80 -1.11 -6.23
N GLU A 151 -20.28 -2.21 -6.77
CA GLU A 151 -21.09 -3.32 -7.29
C GLU A 151 -22.00 -3.91 -6.21
N THR A 152 -21.44 -4.24 -5.05
CA THR A 152 -22.20 -4.77 -3.91
C THR A 152 -23.24 -3.79 -3.41
N TYR A 153 -22.89 -2.52 -3.28
CA TYR A 153 -23.82 -1.47 -2.85
C TYR A 153 -25.01 -1.32 -3.79
N LYS A 154 -24.77 -1.35 -5.10
CA LYS A 154 -25.84 -1.26 -6.09
C LYS A 154 -26.77 -2.47 -6.06
N LYS A 155 -26.24 -3.67 -5.81
CA LYS A 155 -27.03 -4.91 -5.73
C LYS A 155 -27.82 -5.03 -4.43
N GLU A 156 -27.17 -4.78 -3.31
CA GLU A 156 -27.65 -5.17 -1.97
C GLU A 156 -28.07 -3.97 -1.10
N GLY A 157 -27.72 -2.76 -1.50
CA GLY A 157 -27.90 -1.56 -0.66
C GLY A 157 -27.07 -1.60 0.63
N LYS A 158 -26.00 -2.42 0.66
CA LYS A 158 -25.13 -2.63 1.82
C LYS A 158 -23.70 -2.27 1.51
N ILE A 159 -23.00 -1.80 2.53
CA ILE A 159 -21.58 -1.47 2.45
C ILE A 159 -20.75 -2.64 2.96
N THR A 160 -19.85 -3.15 2.12
CA THR A 160 -18.91 -4.21 2.46
C THR A 160 -17.62 -3.63 2.98
N LYS A 161 -17.22 -4.00 4.19
CA LYS A 161 -15.93 -3.65 4.77
C LYS A 161 -14.87 -4.70 4.40
N PHE A 162 -13.68 -4.24 4.01
CA PHE A 162 -12.58 -5.09 3.52
C PHE A 162 -11.52 -5.40 4.57
N ILE A 163 -11.62 -4.81 5.74
CA ILE A 163 -10.79 -5.17 6.90
C ILE A 163 -11.59 -6.16 7.74
N LYS A 164 -10.99 -7.31 7.91
CA LYS A 164 -11.54 -8.34 8.80
C LYS A 164 -10.81 -8.30 10.13
#